data_811da33ed9facb60e1adc4697b03ebf8
#
_entry.id   811da33ed9facb60e1adc4697b03ebf8
#
_cell.length_a   1.000
_cell.length_b   1.000
_cell.length_c   1.000
_cell.angle_alpha   90.00
_cell.angle_beta   90.00
_cell.angle_gamma   90.00
#
_symmetry.space_group_name_H-M   'P 1'
#
loop_
_entity.id
_entity.type
_entity.pdbx_description
1 polymer ?
#
loop_
_entity_poly.entity_id
_entity_poly.type
_entity_poly.pdbx_seq_one_letter_code
_entity_poly.pdbx_strand_id
1 'polypeptide(L)'
;MPSKKDIRALSKEELRHFFVENGDKAFRGNQVYEWLWQKSTHSFDDMSNLSKETRTMLEENFVINHIKVDQMQRSNDGTIKNAIKLHDNMIVESVLIPTETRTTACVSSQVGCSLDCNFCATARLKRMRNLNPDEIYDQVVAIDKQSRVYHNHKLSNIVFMGMGEPLLNYKNVLDAIDKITSDEGLGMSPKRITLSTVGIPKMIKKLADDEVKFNLAVSLHSAIDTTRSKMMPINDKSNLAELLASLQYWYTKTNRKITFEYVIWKGINDSQNDANTLVDYCKKIPSKVNLIEYNAIDDGEFQQASVKATEMYVRSLEANHIIVNVRRSRGKDIDAACGQLANKS
;
A
#
# COMPACT_ATOMS: atom_id res chain seq x y z
N MET A 1 -35.24 -0.84 -4.33
CA MET A 1 -34.96 -1.79 -3.23
C MET A 1 -33.70 -1.31 -2.53
N PRO A 2 -33.59 -1.35 -1.19
CA PRO A 2 -32.31 -1.06 -0.56
C PRO A 2 -31.23 -2.00 -1.11
N SER A 3 -30.02 -1.47 -1.34
CA SER A 3 -28.89 -2.30 -1.81
C SER A 3 -28.56 -3.34 -0.74
N LYS A 4 -28.41 -4.60 -1.16
CA LYS A 4 -27.99 -5.67 -0.24
C LYS A 4 -26.61 -5.34 0.33
N LYS A 5 -26.40 -5.72 1.61
CA LYS A 5 -25.12 -5.53 2.29
C LYS A 5 -24.07 -6.49 1.69
N ASP A 6 -22.82 -6.02 1.55
CA ASP A 6 -21.72 -6.91 1.22
C ASP A 6 -21.46 -7.86 2.39
N ILE A 7 -21.48 -9.17 2.12
CA ILE A 7 -21.26 -10.19 3.14
C ILE A 7 -19.84 -10.11 3.75
N ARG A 8 -18.87 -9.59 3.00
CA ARG A 8 -17.49 -9.40 3.48
C ARG A 8 -17.34 -8.28 4.51
N ALA A 9 -18.37 -7.45 4.67
CA ALA A 9 -18.43 -6.47 5.76
C ALA A 9 -18.82 -7.10 7.12
N LEU A 10 -19.18 -8.40 7.12
CA LEU A 10 -19.48 -9.13 8.35
C LEU A 10 -18.21 -9.78 8.94
N SER A 11 -18.09 -9.69 10.26
CA SER A 11 -17.12 -10.49 11.00
C SER A 11 -17.51 -11.97 10.98
N LYS A 12 -16.57 -12.84 11.33
CA LYS A 12 -16.81 -14.28 11.44
C LYS A 12 -17.93 -14.60 12.45
N GLU A 13 -17.97 -13.87 13.57
CA GLU A 13 -19.01 -14.03 14.59
C GLU A 13 -20.38 -13.56 14.10
N GLU A 14 -20.46 -12.44 13.37
CA GLU A 14 -21.72 -11.99 12.77
C GLU A 14 -22.24 -12.98 11.73
N LEU A 15 -21.37 -13.61 10.94
CA LEU A 15 -21.75 -14.68 10.03
C LEU A 15 -22.29 -15.90 10.78
N ARG A 16 -21.68 -16.31 11.89
CA ARG A 16 -22.15 -17.40 12.73
C ARG A 16 -23.52 -17.10 13.32
N HIS A 17 -23.70 -15.86 13.79
CA HIS A 17 -24.98 -15.41 14.36
C HIS A 17 -26.10 -15.39 13.32
N PHE A 18 -25.81 -14.87 12.13
CA PHE A 18 -26.75 -14.87 11.01
C PHE A 18 -27.30 -16.29 10.71
N PHE A 19 -26.46 -17.29 10.71
CA PHE A 19 -26.91 -18.67 10.47
C PHE A 19 -27.80 -19.19 11.58
N VAL A 20 -27.47 -18.91 12.84
CA VAL A 20 -28.28 -19.32 14.00
C VAL A 20 -29.66 -18.66 13.96
N GLU A 21 -29.73 -17.36 13.66
CA GLU A 21 -30.98 -16.62 13.52
C GLU A 21 -31.89 -17.15 12.39
N ASN A 22 -31.28 -17.72 11.34
CA ASN A 22 -32.01 -18.33 10.23
C ASN A 22 -32.21 -19.85 10.39
N GLY A 23 -32.07 -20.38 11.62
CA GLY A 23 -32.37 -21.78 11.92
C GLY A 23 -31.33 -22.79 11.45
N ASP A 24 -30.13 -22.36 11.06
CA ASP A 24 -29.00 -23.21 10.65
C ASP A 24 -27.89 -23.20 11.73
N LYS A 25 -26.85 -24.00 11.52
CA LYS A 25 -25.77 -24.19 12.50
C LYS A 25 -24.69 -23.11 12.37
N ALA A 26 -24.21 -22.59 13.50
CA ALA A 26 -23.18 -21.54 13.56
C ALA A 26 -21.91 -21.86 12.74
N PHE A 27 -21.50 -23.13 12.62
CA PHE A 27 -20.31 -23.52 11.86
C PHE A 27 -20.41 -23.19 10.36
N ARG A 28 -21.64 -23.01 9.82
CA ARG A 28 -21.83 -22.56 8.43
C ARG A 28 -21.21 -21.18 8.20
N GLY A 29 -21.28 -20.31 9.19
CA GLY A 29 -20.58 -19.01 9.15
C GLY A 29 -19.08 -19.16 8.97
N ASN A 30 -18.45 -20.16 9.60
CA ASN A 30 -17.01 -20.44 9.40
C ASN A 30 -16.72 -20.91 7.97
N GLN A 31 -17.59 -21.77 7.40
CA GLN A 31 -17.44 -22.25 6.02
C GLN A 31 -17.55 -21.09 5.01
N VAL A 32 -18.54 -20.20 5.20
CA VAL A 32 -18.67 -19.00 4.35
C VAL A 32 -17.46 -18.11 4.48
N TYR A 33 -16.99 -17.87 5.70
CA TYR A 33 -15.79 -17.05 5.95
C TYR A 33 -14.55 -17.61 5.24
N GLU A 34 -14.33 -18.93 5.27
CA GLU A 34 -13.26 -19.60 4.53
C GLU A 34 -13.38 -19.39 3.00
N TRP A 35 -14.59 -19.51 2.45
CA TRP A 35 -14.82 -19.25 1.03
C TRP A 35 -14.49 -17.80 0.64
N LEU A 36 -14.89 -16.84 1.47
CA LEU A 36 -14.69 -15.42 1.19
C LEU A 36 -13.19 -15.02 1.26
N TRP A 37 -12.45 -15.51 2.27
CA TRP A 37 -11.11 -15.01 2.58
C TRP A 37 -9.97 -15.98 2.22
N GLN A 38 -10.10 -17.28 2.36
CA GLN A 38 -9.06 -18.21 1.94
C GLN A 38 -9.17 -18.58 0.45
N LYS A 39 -10.39 -18.86 0.00
CA LYS A 39 -10.64 -19.27 -1.39
C LYS A 39 -10.89 -18.08 -2.31
N SER A 40 -11.15 -16.90 -1.76
CA SER A 40 -11.39 -15.65 -2.50
C SER A 40 -12.47 -15.81 -3.57
N THR A 41 -13.60 -16.42 -3.18
CA THR A 41 -14.74 -16.62 -4.09
C THR A 41 -15.45 -15.31 -4.40
N HIS A 42 -16.01 -15.22 -5.60
CA HIS A 42 -16.80 -14.09 -6.06
C HIS A 42 -18.29 -14.45 -6.24
N SER A 43 -18.68 -15.68 -5.98
CA SER A 43 -20.05 -16.17 -6.12
C SER A 43 -20.43 -17.10 -4.98
N PHE A 44 -21.68 -17.03 -4.52
CA PHE A 44 -22.23 -18.00 -3.59
C PHE A 44 -22.32 -19.41 -4.22
N ASP A 45 -22.47 -19.50 -5.54
CA ASP A 45 -22.51 -20.76 -6.26
C ASP A 45 -21.22 -21.57 -6.18
N ASP A 46 -20.08 -20.90 -6.00
CA ASP A 46 -18.79 -21.58 -5.81
C ASP A 46 -18.70 -22.34 -4.47
N MET A 47 -19.55 -22.00 -3.48
CA MET A 47 -19.54 -22.55 -2.13
C MET A 47 -20.08 -23.98 -2.09
N SER A 48 -19.37 -24.93 -2.73
CA SER A 48 -19.83 -26.30 -3.02
C SER A 48 -20.12 -27.14 -1.79
N ASN A 49 -19.61 -26.81 -0.61
CA ASN A 49 -19.88 -27.50 0.66
C ASN A 49 -21.12 -26.94 1.41
N LEU A 50 -21.82 -25.97 0.81
CA LEU A 50 -23.11 -25.45 1.29
C LEU A 50 -24.24 -26.01 0.41
N SER A 51 -25.39 -26.26 1.02
CA SER A 51 -26.58 -26.70 0.28
C SER A 51 -27.07 -25.59 -0.67
N LYS A 52 -27.88 -25.97 -1.66
CA LYS A 52 -28.46 -25.01 -2.61
C LYS A 52 -29.33 -24.00 -1.87
N GLU A 53 -30.13 -24.45 -0.92
CA GLU A 53 -31.03 -23.64 -0.10
C GLU A 53 -30.22 -22.59 0.72
N THR A 54 -29.09 -23.01 1.32
CA THR A 54 -28.20 -22.12 2.06
C THR A 54 -27.60 -21.06 1.13
N ARG A 55 -27.15 -21.44 -0.08
CA ARG A 55 -26.60 -20.48 -1.05
C ARG A 55 -27.66 -19.48 -1.53
N THR A 56 -28.89 -19.94 -1.79
CA THR A 56 -30.02 -19.07 -2.15
C THR A 56 -30.34 -18.08 -1.00
N MET A 57 -30.38 -18.54 0.24
CA MET A 57 -30.59 -17.69 1.42
C MET A 57 -29.50 -16.61 1.52
N LEU A 58 -28.23 -16.95 1.29
CA LEU A 58 -27.15 -15.97 1.29
C LEU A 58 -27.33 -14.94 0.16
N GLU A 59 -27.70 -15.40 -1.03
CA GLU A 59 -27.93 -14.54 -2.20
C GLU A 59 -29.12 -13.58 -2.01
N GLU A 60 -30.17 -14.03 -1.31
CA GLU A 60 -31.33 -13.18 -0.97
C GLU A 60 -30.97 -12.04 0.00
N ASN A 61 -30.03 -12.27 0.91
CA ASN A 61 -29.69 -11.35 1.97
C ASN A 61 -28.46 -10.48 1.67
N PHE A 62 -27.49 -10.99 0.87
CA PHE A 62 -26.20 -10.37 0.67
C PHE A 62 -25.77 -10.29 -0.79
N VAL A 63 -24.72 -9.52 -1.02
CA VAL A 63 -23.90 -9.54 -2.24
C VAL A 63 -22.45 -9.82 -1.86
N ILE A 64 -21.67 -10.31 -2.84
CA ILE A 64 -20.21 -10.33 -2.76
C ILE A 64 -19.70 -9.29 -3.76
N ASN A 65 -19.32 -8.11 -3.27
CA ASN A 65 -18.64 -7.14 -4.11
C ASN A 65 -17.22 -7.64 -4.40
N HIS A 66 -16.78 -7.54 -5.62
CA HIS A 66 -15.42 -7.91 -6.00
C HIS A 66 -14.85 -6.89 -6.97
N ILE A 67 -13.53 -6.82 -7.00
CA ILE A 67 -12.83 -6.00 -7.99
C ILE A 67 -12.75 -6.74 -9.33
N LYS A 68 -12.59 -5.97 -10.41
CA LYS A 68 -12.32 -6.52 -11.73
C LYS A 68 -11.07 -5.86 -12.31
N VAL A 69 -10.11 -6.64 -12.76
CA VAL A 69 -9.02 -6.13 -13.59
C VAL A 69 -9.61 -5.75 -14.94
N ASP A 70 -9.79 -4.46 -15.15
CA ASP A 70 -10.40 -3.89 -16.36
C ASP A 70 -9.39 -3.82 -17.50
N GLN A 71 -8.18 -3.33 -17.19
CA GLN A 71 -7.05 -3.28 -18.10
C GLN A 71 -5.77 -3.76 -17.44
N MET A 72 -4.92 -4.40 -18.23
CA MET A 72 -3.61 -4.88 -17.81
C MET A 72 -2.56 -4.44 -18.83
N GLN A 73 -1.54 -3.71 -18.36
CA GLN A 73 -0.39 -3.29 -19.15
C GLN A 73 0.86 -4.04 -18.67
N ARG A 74 1.66 -4.54 -19.60
CA ARG A 74 2.93 -5.22 -19.29
C ARG A 74 4.11 -4.41 -19.83
N SER A 75 5.03 -4.11 -18.93
CA SER A 75 6.32 -3.50 -19.23
C SER A 75 7.30 -4.52 -19.82
N ASN A 76 8.29 -4.01 -20.57
CA ASN A 76 9.42 -4.81 -21.07
C ASN A 76 10.26 -5.44 -19.94
N ASP A 77 10.23 -4.87 -18.72
CA ASP A 77 10.96 -5.40 -17.56
C ASP A 77 10.12 -6.43 -16.75
N GLY A 78 8.97 -6.81 -17.26
CA GLY A 78 8.04 -7.78 -16.65
C GLY A 78 7.09 -7.19 -15.64
N THR A 79 7.16 -5.90 -15.31
CA THR A 79 6.19 -5.21 -14.43
C THR A 79 4.80 -5.23 -15.07
N ILE A 80 3.77 -5.43 -14.25
CA ILE A 80 2.37 -5.41 -14.71
C ILE A 80 1.63 -4.34 -13.95
N LYS A 81 1.03 -3.39 -14.65
CA LYS A 81 0.10 -2.40 -14.10
C LYS A 81 -1.33 -2.83 -14.42
N ASN A 82 -2.19 -2.78 -13.41
CA ASN A 82 -3.59 -3.10 -13.49
C ASN A 82 -4.43 -1.86 -13.24
N ALA A 83 -5.34 -1.52 -14.15
CA ALA A 83 -6.48 -0.67 -13.85
C ALA A 83 -7.57 -1.57 -13.27
N ILE A 84 -7.96 -1.31 -12.04
CA ILE A 84 -8.90 -2.12 -11.27
C ILE A 84 -10.20 -1.36 -11.12
N LYS A 85 -11.24 -1.93 -11.67
CA LYS A 85 -12.61 -1.43 -11.54
C LYS A 85 -13.24 -1.98 -10.26
N LEU A 86 -13.74 -1.07 -9.44
CA LEU A 86 -14.44 -1.35 -8.19
C LEU A 86 -15.95 -1.54 -8.43
N HIS A 87 -16.68 -2.02 -7.43
CA HIS A 87 -18.12 -2.30 -7.54
C HIS A 87 -18.97 -1.07 -7.86
N ASP A 88 -18.50 0.13 -7.52
CA ASP A 88 -19.13 1.43 -7.80
C ASP A 88 -18.63 2.09 -9.10
N ASN A 89 -17.94 1.33 -9.95
CA ASN A 89 -17.32 1.75 -11.21
C ASN A 89 -16.14 2.73 -11.07
N MET A 90 -15.69 3.05 -9.85
CA MET A 90 -14.44 3.79 -9.66
C MET A 90 -13.25 2.92 -10.03
N ILE A 91 -12.14 3.55 -10.40
CA ILE A 91 -10.93 2.87 -10.82
C ILE A 91 -9.78 3.22 -9.87
N VAL A 92 -8.99 2.21 -9.52
CA VAL A 92 -7.68 2.36 -8.87
C VAL A 92 -6.65 1.55 -9.64
N GLU A 93 -5.38 1.89 -9.48
CA GLU A 93 -4.29 1.13 -10.10
C GLU A 93 -3.51 0.35 -9.05
N SER A 94 -3.04 -0.82 -9.45
CA SER A 94 -2.11 -1.64 -8.68
C SER A 94 -1.01 -2.20 -9.57
N VAL A 95 0.13 -2.58 -9.00
CA VAL A 95 1.29 -2.99 -9.78
C VAL A 95 1.91 -4.27 -9.24
N LEU A 96 2.16 -5.24 -10.12
CA LEU A 96 3.04 -6.38 -9.87
C LEU A 96 4.45 -6.01 -10.29
N ILE A 97 5.39 -6.04 -9.36
CA ILE A 97 6.79 -5.70 -9.56
C ILE A 97 7.63 -6.95 -9.39
N PRO A 98 8.11 -7.57 -10.49
CA PRO A 98 8.97 -8.75 -10.42
C PRO A 98 10.44 -8.36 -10.22
N THR A 99 11.19 -9.24 -9.58
CA THR A 99 12.65 -9.29 -9.60
C THR A 99 13.05 -10.75 -9.84
N GLU A 100 14.34 -11.04 -10.00
CA GLU A 100 14.82 -12.42 -10.20
C GLU A 100 14.38 -13.40 -9.11
N THR A 101 14.29 -12.94 -7.86
CA THR A 101 14.05 -13.81 -6.70
C THR A 101 12.75 -13.56 -5.97
N ARG A 102 11.98 -12.54 -6.36
CA ARG A 102 10.77 -12.15 -5.64
C ARG A 102 9.80 -11.38 -6.53
N THR A 103 8.54 -11.42 -6.15
CA THR A 103 7.48 -10.58 -6.71
C THR A 103 6.84 -9.74 -5.62
N THR A 104 6.56 -8.49 -5.92
CA THR A 104 6.00 -7.52 -4.97
C THR A 104 4.69 -6.97 -5.53
N ALA A 105 3.64 -6.98 -4.72
CA ALA A 105 2.40 -6.26 -5.01
C ALA A 105 2.50 -4.84 -4.46
N CYS A 106 2.32 -3.84 -5.33
CA CYS A 106 2.09 -2.46 -4.95
C CYS A 106 0.58 -2.20 -5.01
N VAL A 107 -0.03 -1.96 -3.86
CA VAL A 107 -1.49 -1.84 -3.72
C VAL A 107 -1.90 -0.43 -3.32
N SER A 108 -3.09 -0.04 -3.78
CA SER A 108 -3.74 1.23 -3.48
C SER A 108 -4.60 1.13 -2.23
N SER A 109 -4.76 2.25 -1.52
CA SER A 109 -5.56 2.36 -0.30
C SER A 109 -6.75 3.33 -0.41
N GLN A 110 -6.76 4.18 -1.43
CA GLN A 110 -7.82 5.17 -1.67
C GLN A 110 -8.05 5.33 -3.16
N VAL A 111 -9.25 5.78 -3.53
CA VAL A 111 -9.54 6.30 -4.87
C VAL A 111 -9.12 7.77 -4.89
N GLY A 112 -8.02 8.08 -5.59
CA GLY A 112 -7.35 9.38 -5.53
C GLY A 112 -6.62 9.62 -4.21
N CYS A 113 -6.19 10.85 -3.97
CA CYS A 113 -5.49 11.25 -2.75
C CYS A 113 -5.89 12.67 -2.35
N SER A 114 -5.93 12.95 -1.03
CA SER A 114 -6.21 14.28 -0.50
C SER A 114 -4.94 15.05 -0.10
N LEU A 115 -3.77 14.48 -0.36
CA LEU A 115 -2.48 15.09 -0.05
C LEU A 115 -1.89 15.66 -1.34
N ASP A 116 -1.58 16.94 -1.31
CA ASP A 116 -1.12 17.69 -2.49
C ASP A 116 0.41 17.57 -2.69
N CYS A 117 0.92 16.33 -2.77
CA CYS A 117 2.33 16.09 -3.07
C CYS A 117 2.63 16.48 -4.52
N ASN A 118 3.44 17.51 -4.74
CA ASN A 118 3.67 18.13 -6.05
C ASN A 118 4.31 17.20 -7.09
N PHE A 119 4.93 16.11 -6.67
CA PHE A 119 5.62 15.12 -7.51
C PHE A 119 4.79 13.87 -7.80
N CYS A 120 3.54 13.80 -7.34
CA CYS A 120 2.72 12.59 -7.42
C CYS A 120 1.50 12.79 -8.32
N ALA A 121 1.36 11.96 -9.34
CA ALA A 121 0.23 11.99 -10.25
C ALA A 121 -1.12 11.69 -9.56
N THR A 122 -1.12 10.79 -8.56
CA THR A 122 -2.32 10.50 -7.77
C THR A 122 -2.82 11.73 -6.99
N ALA A 123 -1.93 12.64 -6.60
CA ALA A 123 -2.31 13.88 -5.91
C ALA A 123 -3.08 14.86 -6.82
N ARG A 124 -2.98 14.72 -8.15
CA ARG A 124 -3.80 15.46 -9.12
C ARG A 124 -5.25 14.97 -9.16
N LEU A 125 -5.49 13.75 -8.71
CA LEU A 125 -6.82 13.18 -8.60
C LEU A 125 -7.40 13.54 -7.23
N LYS A 126 -8.58 14.16 -7.23
CA LYS A 126 -9.30 14.38 -5.96
C LYS A 126 -9.59 13.03 -5.29
N ARG A 127 -9.40 12.96 -3.97
CA ARG A 127 -9.83 11.79 -3.21
C ARG A 127 -11.36 11.67 -3.25
N MET A 128 -11.84 10.57 -3.78
CA MET A 128 -13.26 10.23 -3.83
C MET A 128 -13.68 9.50 -2.56
N ARG A 129 -12.99 8.41 -2.22
CA ARG A 129 -13.25 7.61 -1.01
C ARG A 129 -12.05 6.75 -0.61
N ASN A 130 -12.14 6.22 0.57
CA ASN A 130 -11.27 5.14 1.03
C ASN A 130 -11.66 3.82 0.35
N LEU A 131 -10.70 2.93 0.15
CA LEU A 131 -10.98 1.54 -0.22
C LEU A 131 -11.44 0.75 1.00
N ASN A 132 -12.35 -0.19 0.78
CA ASN A 132 -12.76 -1.16 1.76
C ASN A 132 -11.68 -2.24 1.97
N PRO A 133 -11.71 -2.98 3.09
CA PRO A 133 -10.73 -4.04 3.35
C PRO A 133 -10.69 -5.12 2.27
N ASP A 134 -11.84 -5.50 1.74
CA ASP A 134 -12.00 -6.48 0.68
C ASP A 134 -11.42 -5.99 -0.66
N GLU A 135 -11.60 -4.71 -1.01
CA GLU A 135 -11.03 -4.13 -2.22
C GLU A 135 -9.50 -4.08 -2.17
N ILE A 136 -8.92 -3.86 -0.99
CA ILE A 136 -7.46 -3.91 -0.78
C ILE A 136 -6.97 -5.36 -0.86
N TYR A 137 -7.67 -6.28 -0.21
CA TYR A 137 -7.35 -7.71 -0.20
C TYR A 137 -7.40 -8.31 -1.61
N ASP A 138 -8.44 -8.00 -2.38
CA ASP A 138 -8.63 -8.52 -3.74
C ASP A 138 -7.53 -8.05 -4.70
N GLN A 139 -6.96 -6.84 -4.51
CA GLN A 139 -5.78 -6.41 -5.27
C GLN A 139 -4.61 -7.38 -5.08
N VAL A 140 -4.37 -7.80 -3.83
CA VAL A 140 -3.30 -8.76 -3.51
C VAL A 140 -3.56 -10.11 -4.16
N VAL A 141 -4.80 -10.60 -4.08
CA VAL A 141 -5.21 -11.88 -4.70
C VAL A 141 -5.04 -11.85 -6.22
N ALA A 142 -5.48 -10.77 -6.87
CA ALA A 142 -5.33 -10.60 -8.32
C ALA A 142 -3.86 -10.60 -8.74
N ILE A 143 -3.01 -9.88 -8.00
CA ILE A 143 -1.58 -9.81 -8.27
C ILE A 143 -0.87 -11.15 -7.96
N ASP A 144 -1.26 -11.91 -6.92
CA ASP A 144 -0.70 -13.25 -6.67
C ASP A 144 -1.03 -14.21 -7.81
N LYS A 145 -2.27 -14.17 -8.34
CA LYS A 145 -2.65 -14.96 -9.53
C LYS A 145 -1.78 -14.59 -10.73
N GLN A 146 -1.57 -13.30 -10.99
CA GLN A 146 -0.71 -12.84 -12.07
C GLN A 146 0.76 -13.25 -11.86
N SER A 147 1.27 -13.15 -10.63
CA SER A 147 2.63 -13.56 -10.28
C SER A 147 2.87 -15.03 -10.61
N ARG A 148 1.92 -15.90 -10.30
CA ARG A 148 1.99 -17.33 -10.63
C ARG A 148 1.94 -17.59 -12.14
N VAL A 149 1.05 -16.88 -12.85
CA VAL A 149 0.86 -17.08 -14.29
C VAL A 149 2.03 -16.55 -15.12
N TYR A 150 2.50 -15.34 -14.83
CA TYR A 150 3.47 -14.64 -15.67
C TYR A 150 4.92 -14.78 -15.21
N HIS A 151 5.15 -15.10 -13.94
CA HIS A 151 6.49 -15.17 -13.37
C HIS A 151 6.79 -16.52 -12.71
N ASN A 152 5.82 -17.46 -12.67
CA ASN A 152 5.94 -18.75 -12.01
C ASN A 152 6.39 -18.68 -10.54
N HIS A 153 6.03 -17.59 -9.86
CA HIS A 153 6.35 -17.34 -8.46
C HIS A 153 5.10 -17.00 -7.67
N LYS A 154 5.04 -17.48 -6.42
CA LYS A 154 4.07 -16.99 -5.45
C LYS A 154 4.45 -15.56 -5.05
N LEU A 155 3.45 -14.69 -4.83
CA LEU A 155 3.68 -13.34 -4.32
C LEU A 155 4.48 -13.40 -3.00
N SER A 156 5.55 -12.60 -2.94
CA SER A 156 6.47 -12.64 -1.81
C SER A 156 6.39 -11.41 -0.90
N ASN A 157 6.01 -10.26 -1.43
CA ASN A 157 5.98 -9.00 -0.68
C ASN A 157 4.78 -8.14 -1.09
N ILE A 158 4.34 -7.30 -0.16
CA ILE A 158 3.31 -6.28 -0.41
C ILE A 158 3.84 -4.93 0.05
N VAL A 159 3.61 -3.89 -0.76
CA VAL A 159 3.89 -2.50 -0.39
C VAL A 159 2.63 -1.65 -0.59
N PHE A 160 2.25 -0.90 0.42
CA PHE A 160 1.21 0.10 0.34
C PHE A 160 1.83 1.41 -0.16
N MET A 161 2.11 1.44 -1.47
CA MET A 161 2.77 2.55 -2.17
C MET A 161 2.05 2.92 -3.47
N GLY A 162 0.83 2.43 -3.65
CA GLY A 162 -0.07 2.79 -4.74
C GLY A 162 -0.81 4.11 -4.48
N MET A 163 -2.05 4.20 -4.91
CA MET A 163 -2.87 5.40 -4.79
C MET A 163 -3.36 5.60 -3.36
N GLY A 164 -3.26 6.86 -2.87
CA GLY A 164 -3.76 7.28 -1.56
C GLY A 164 -2.73 7.22 -0.43
N GLU A 165 -3.11 7.80 0.72
CA GLU A 165 -2.36 7.74 1.97
C GLU A 165 -2.96 6.66 2.89
N PRO A 166 -2.24 5.56 3.15
CA PRO A 166 -2.78 4.45 3.93
C PRO A 166 -3.23 4.84 5.34
N LEU A 167 -2.52 5.77 5.99
CA LEU A 167 -2.86 6.21 7.34
C LEU A 167 -4.12 7.09 7.41
N LEU A 168 -4.60 7.62 6.28
CA LEU A 168 -5.91 8.27 6.19
C LEU A 168 -7.04 7.26 5.92
N ASN A 169 -6.71 6.02 5.62
CA ASN A 169 -7.63 4.89 5.56
C ASN A 169 -7.31 3.83 6.62
N TYR A 170 -6.95 4.26 7.81
CA TYR A 170 -6.32 3.48 8.86
C TYR A 170 -7.02 2.15 9.13
N LYS A 171 -8.31 2.23 9.49
CA LYS A 171 -9.07 1.04 9.90
C LYS A 171 -9.13 -0.01 8.78
N ASN A 172 -9.53 0.38 7.57
CA ASN A 172 -9.69 -0.56 6.45
C ASN A 172 -8.35 -1.16 6.01
N VAL A 173 -7.26 -0.38 6.07
CA VAL A 173 -5.91 -0.88 5.76
C VAL A 173 -5.47 -1.92 6.78
N LEU A 174 -5.69 -1.68 8.08
CA LEU A 174 -5.35 -2.66 9.11
C LEU A 174 -6.23 -3.92 9.03
N ASP A 175 -7.53 -3.75 8.81
CA ASP A 175 -8.44 -4.88 8.61
C ASP A 175 -8.03 -5.73 7.40
N ALA A 176 -7.61 -5.09 6.29
CA ALA A 176 -7.08 -5.81 5.12
C ALA A 176 -5.76 -6.54 5.43
N ILE A 177 -4.83 -5.90 6.14
CA ILE A 177 -3.56 -6.53 6.54
C ILE A 177 -3.83 -7.72 7.46
N ASP A 178 -4.79 -7.61 8.37
CA ASP A 178 -5.22 -8.73 9.22
C ASP A 178 -5.68 -9.93 8.37
N LYS A 179 -6.58 -9.71 7.38
CA LYS A 179 -7.01 -10.76 6.46
C LYS A 179 -5.86 -11.35 5.64
N ILE A 180 -4.91 -10.51 5.19
CA ILE A 180 -3.74 -10.96 4.42
C ILE A 180 -2.81 -11.82 5.28
N THR A 181 -2.66 -11.49 6.57
CA THR A 181 -1.69 -12.14 7.45
C THR A 181 -2.28 -13.29 8.27
N SER A 182 -3.59 -13.33 8.44
CA SER A 182 -4.30 -14.39 9.16
C SER A 182 -4.18 -15.76 8.46
N ASP A 183 -4.07 -16.82 9.24
CA ASP A 183 -4.16 -18.20 8.75
C ASP A 183 -5.54 -18.51 8.12
N GLU A 184 -6.56 -17.75 8.50
CA GLU A 184 -7.91 -17.80 7.91
C GLU A 184 -8.05 -16.94 6.63
N GLY A 185 -6.96 -16.32 6.17
CA GLY A 185 -6.85 -15.55 4.94
C GLY A 185 -5.71 -16.06 4.07
N LEU A 186 -4.76 -15.17 3.67
CA LEU A 186 -3.64 -15.56 2.80
C LEU A 186 -2.44 -16.16 3.57
N GLY A 187 -2.39 -16.06 4.89
CA GLY A 187 -1.29 -16.59 5.72
C GLY A 187 0.07 -15.95 5.44
N MET A 188 0.09 -14.71 4.94
CA MET A 188 1.35 -14.04 4.62
C MET A 188 2.01 -13.48 5.88
N SER A 189 3.32 -13.67 6.02
CA SER A 189 4.05 -13.08 7.16
C SER A 189 3.97 -11.55 7.15
N PRO A 190 3.61 -10.90 8.27
CA PRO A 190 3.59 -9.44 8.37
C PRO A 190 4.94 -8.77 8.01
N LYS A 191 6.06 -9.47 8.20
CA LYS A 191 7.41 -9.00 7.83
C LYS A 191 7.58 -8.81 6.31
N ARG A 192 6.68 -9.36 5.50
CA ARG A 192 6.64 -9.21 4.05
C ARG A 192 5.83 -8.00 3.59
N ILE A 193 5.17 -7.31 4.52
CA ILE A 193 4.34 -6.13 4.25
C ILE A 193 5.09 -4.88 4.67
N THR A 194 5.07 -3.86 3.82
CA THR A 194 5.57 -2.51 4.11
C THR A 194 4.46 -1.51 3.87
N LEU A 195 4.08 -0.79 4.91
CA LEU A 195 3.18 0.36 4.82
C LEU A 195 4.03 1.62 4.67
N SER A 196 3.80 2.37 3.59
CA SER A 196 4.45 3.66 3.35
C SER A 196 3.49 4.80 3.66
N THR A 197 3.98 5.85 4.27
CA THR A 197 3.20 7.03 4.64
C THR A 197 4.00 8.31 4.39
N VAL A 198 3.32 9.40 4.12
CA VAL A 198 3.93 10.75 4.10
C VAL A 198 4.44 11.20 5.48
N GLY A 199 4.05 10.48 6.55
CA GLY A 199 4.43 10.80 7.91
C GLY A 199 3.39 11.65 8.63
N ILE A 200 2.32 11.02 9.12
CA ILE A 200 1.27 11.64 9.96
C ILE A 200 1.54 11.25 11.42
N PRO A 201 2.13 12.16 12.27
CA PRO A 201 2.66 11.79 13.58
C PRO A 201 1.64 11.12 14.51
N LYS A 202 0.41 11.64 14.54
CA LYS A 202 -0.67 11.05 15.35
C LYS A 202 -0.95 9.60 14.96
N MET A 203 -0.95 9.31 13.67
CA MET A 203 -1.26 7.97 13.16
C MET A 203 -0.08 7.00 13.31
N ILE A 204 1.16 7.51 13.20
CA ILE A 204 2.36 6.72 13.48
C ILE A 204 2.40 6.29 14.95
N LYS A 205 2.07 7.19 15.88
CA LYS A 205 1.94 6.85 17.31
C LYS A 205 0.86 5.79 17.52
N LYS A 206 -0.29 5.93 16.85
CA LYS A 206 -1.37 4.95 16.93
C LYS A 206 -0.92 3.57 16.41
N LEU A 207 -0.18 3.48 15.29
CA LEU A 207 0.39 2.22 14.82
C LEU A 207 1.31 1.58 15.86
N ALA A 208 2.08 2.41 16.58
CA ALA A 208 2.97 1.94 17.64
C ALA A 208 2.19 1.39 18.83
N ASP A 209 1.11 2.06 19.23
CA ASP A 209 0.23 1.62 20.31
C ASP A 209 -0.55 0.34 19.95
N ASP A 210 -0.95 0.18 18.69
CA ASP A 210 -1.58 -1.02 18.16
C ASP A 210 -0.58 -2.18 17.92
N GLU A 211 0.72 -1.99 18.25
CA GLU A 211 1.81 -2.98 18.20
C GLU A 211 1.89 -3.75 16.86
N VAL A 212 1.66 -3.05 15.75
CA VAL A 212 1.63 -3.66 14.41
C VAL A 212 2.94 -4.37 14.07
N LYS A 213 2.86 -5.46 13.31
CA LYS A 213 4.01 -6.35 13.02
C LYS A 213 4.60 -6.19 11.60
N PHE A 214 4.05 -5.32 10.78
CA PHE A 214 4.58 -5.01 9.45
C PHE A 214 5.67 -3.93 9.48
N ASN A 215 6.33 -3.67 8.36
CA ASN A 215 7.37 -2.66 8.23
C ASN A 215 6.78 -1.28 7.95
N LEU A 216 7.39 -0.24 8.51
CA LEU A 216 7.04 1.15 8.25
C LEU A 216 8.06 1.80 7.32
N ALA A 217 7.57 2.42 6.24
CA ALA A 217 8.33 3.32 5.39
C ALA A 217 7.74 4.73 5.48
N VAL A 218 8.60 5.74 5.40
CA VAL A 218 8.20 7.14 5.43
C VAL A 218 8.76 7.86 4.22
N SER A 219 7.88 8.46 3.44
CA SER A 219 8.21 9.37 2.36
C SER A 219 8.80 10.66 2.95
N LEU A 220 10.13 10.69 3.13
CA LEU A 220 10.82 11.81 3.74
C LEU A 220 11.13 12.91 2.73
N HIS A 221 11.83 12.56 1.66
CA HIS A 221 12.20 13.35 0.48
C HIS A 221 13.01 14.63 0.75
N SER A 222 13.00 15.17 1.95
CA SER A 222 13.93 16.18 2.44
C SER A 222 14.01 16.14 3.97
N ALA A 223 15.20 16.39 4.52
CA ALA A 223 15.44 16.59 5.95
C ALA A 223 15.52 18.08 6.32
N ILE A 224 15.08 18.97 5.42
CA ILE A 224 14.98 20.44 5.60
C ILE A 224 13.50 20.80 5.45
N ASP A 225 12.90 21.38 6.49
CA ASP A 225 11.46 21.70 6.52
C ASP A 225 11.01 22.56 5.34
N THR A 226 11.72 23.63 5.03
CA THR A 226 11.36 24.55 3.93
C THR A 226 11.37 23.86 2.56
N THR A 227 12.30 22.92 2.33
CA THR A 227 12.36 22.13 1.11
C THR A 227 11.26 21.06 1.10
N ARG A 228 11.03 20.41 2.24
CA ARG A 228 9.98 19.38 2.35
C ARG A 228 8.59 19.97 2.13
N SER A 229 8.30 21.15 2.71
CA SER A 229 7.02 21.85 2.54
C SER A 229 6.72 22.20 1.09
N LYS A 230 7.72 22.59 0.31
CA LYS A 230 7.55 22.86 -1.13
C LYS A 230 7.12 21.63 -1.92
N MET A 231 7.56 20.43 -1.53
CA MET A 231 7.23 19.18 -2.22
C MET A 231 6.02 18.48 -1.62
N MET A 232 5.84 18.59 -0.32
CA MET A 232 4.82 17.92 0.48
C MET A 232 4.15 18.89 1.43
N PRO A 233 3.08 19.56 1.05
CA PRO A 233 2.39 20.57 1.87
C PRO A 233 1.91 20.07 3.23
N ILE A 234 1.78 18.75 3.41
CA ILE A 234 1.49 18.14 4.72
C ILE A 234 2.53 18.52 5.79
N ASN A 235 3.76 18.87 5.39
CA ASN A 235 4.82 19.29 6.31
C ASN A 235 4.51 20.60 7.03
N ASP A 236 3.69 21.46 6.44
CA ASP A 236 3.24 22.70 7.07
C ASP A 236 2.31 22.45 8.26
N LYS A 237 1.62 21.29 8.24
CA LYS A 237 0.75 20.86 9.35
C LYS A 237 1.50 20.04 10.40
N SER A 238 2.66 19.50 10.05
CA SER A 238 3.42 18.60 10.91
C SER A 238 4.87 18.53 10.44
N ASN A 239 5.74 19.27 11.10
CA ASN A 239 7.13 19.47 10.71
C ASN A 239 8.01 18.23 10.98
N LEU A 240 9.26 18.29 10.52
CA LEU A 240 10.23 17.21 10.68
C LEU A 240 10.55 16.85 12.13
N ALA A 241 10.45 17.82 13.07
CA ALA A 241 10.69 17.53 14.48
C ALA A 241 9.55 16.71 15.09
N GLU A 242 8.29 17.03 14.78
CA GLU A 242 7.12 16.26 15.21
C GLU A 242 7.09 14.86 14.59
N LEU A 243 7.45 14.78 13.31
CA LEU A 243 7.61 13.50 12.62
C LEU A 243 8.66 12.65 13.32
N LEU A 244 9.86 13.20 13.58
CA LEU A 244 10.94 12.48 14.28
C LEU A 244 10.49 11.98 15.65
N ALA A 245 9.84 12.83 16.44
CA ALA A 245 9.34 12.44 17.77
C ALA A 245 8.35 11.25 17.68
N SER A 246 7.48 11.25 16.66
CA SER A 246 6.54 10.12 16.45
C SER A 246 7.25 8.83 16.01
N LEU A 247 8.30 8.96 15.21
CA LEU A 247 9.11 7.82 14.76
C LEU A 247 9.97 7.25 15.90
N GLN A 248 10.50 8.10 16.77
CA GLN A 248 11.21 7.67 17.98
C GLN A 248 10.26 6.91 18.92
N TYR A 249 9.02 7.40 19.08
CA TYR A 249 7.99 6.69 19.82
C TYR A 249 7.67 5.32 19.19
N TRP A 250 7.49 5.27 17.85
CA TRP A 250 7.37 4.01 17.12
C TRP A 250 8.51 3.03 17.43
N TYR A 251 9.76 3.51 17.34
CA TYR A 251 10.92 2.65 17.59
C TYR A 251 10.95 2.13 19.02
N THR A 252 10.63 2.98 20.00
CA THR A 252 10.57 2.58 21.42
C THR A 252 9.56 1.46 21.66
N LYS A 253 8.42 1.50 21.00
CA LYS A 253 7.36 0.49 21.15
C LYS A 253 7.62 -0.79 20.36
N THR A 254 8.13 -0.67 19.14
CA THR A 254 8.20 -1.80 18.20
C THR A 254 9.60 -2.40 18.04
N ASN A 255 10.65 -1.68 18.44
CA ASN A 255 12.05 -1.98 18.17
C ASN A 255 12.35 -2.24 16.68
N ARG A 256 11.60 -1.58 15.76
CA ARG A 256 11.70 -1.77 14.33
C ARG A 256 12.29 -0.55 13.65
N LYS A 257 13.32 -0.77 12.82
CA LYS A 257 13.94 0.26 12.00
C LYS A 257 12.93 0.85 11.02
N ILE A 258 13.03 2.17 10.80
CA ILE A 258 12.23 2.88 9.79
C ILE A 258 12.96 2.82 8.45
N THR A 259 12.19 2.76 7.36
CA THR A 259 12.72 2.96 6.02
C THR A 259 12.36 4.37 5.56
N PHE A 260 13.33 5.22 5.29
CA PHE A 260 13.09 6.50 4.63
C PHE A 260 13.12 6.30 3.12
N GLU A 261 12.03 6.63 2.46
CA GLU A 261 11.94 6.74 1.01
C GLU A 261 12.35 8.17 0.62
N TYR A 262 13.34 8.30 -0.25
CA TYR A 262 13.95 9.59 -0.55
C TYR A 262 14.22 9.73 -2.04
N VAL A 263 13.50 10.61 -2.71
CA VAL A 263 13.72 11.00 -4.11
C VAL A 263 14.67 12.18 -4.14
N ILE A 264 15.61 12.19 -5.08
CA ILE A 264 16.53 13.29 -5.29
C ILE A 264 16.12 14.03 -6.57
N TRP A 265 15.85 15.35 -6.45
CA TRP A 265 15.48 16.22 -7.57
C TRP A 265 16.57 17.25 -7.86
N LYS A 266 16.85 17.44 -9.14
CA LYS A 266 17.83 18.43 -9.62
C LYS A 266 17.46 19.85 -9.16
N GLY A 267 18.44 20.54 -8.54
CA GLY A 267 18.28 21.91 -8.10
C GLY A 267 17.36 22.14 -6.90
N ILE A 268 16.90 21.08 -6.24
CA ILE A 268 15.98 21.15 -5.10
C ILE A 268 16.60 20.58 -3.84
N ASN A 269 17.03 19.32 -3.89
CA ASN A 269 17.62 18.59 -2.77
C ASN A 269 18.81 17.73 -3.22
N ASP A 270 19.58 18.19 -4.18
CA ASP A 270 20.72 17.47 -4.77
C ASP A 270 22.10 17.99 -4.34
N SER A 271 22.14 18.83 -3.31
CA SER A 271 23.39 19.42 -2.77
C SER A 271 24.01 18.54 -1.68
N GLN A 272 25.31 18.80 -1.39
CA GLN A 272 26.02 18.18 -0.28
C GLN A 272 25.37 18.53 1.08
N ASN A 273 24.83 19.76 1.21
CA ASN A 273 24.13 20.17 2.44
C ASN A 273 22.86 19.32 2.67
N ASP A 274 22.11 19.01 1.62
CA ASP A 274 20.92 18.15 1.73
C ASP A 274 21.31 16.72 2.16
N ALA A 275 22.39 16.17 1.60
CA ALA A 275 22.90 14.87 1.98
C ALA A 275 23.36 14.84 3.45
N ASN A 276 24.07 15.86 3.90
CA ASN A 276 24.53 15.97 5.28
C ASN A 276 23.35 16.08 6.26
N THR A 277 22.36 16.90 5.93
CA THR A 277 21.13 17.06 6.75
C THR A 277 20.33 15.75 6.85
N LEU A 278 20.26 14.97 5.76
CA LEU A 278 19.66 13.63 5.79
C LEU A 278 20.44 12.69 6.71
N VAL A 279 21.77 12.70 6.64
CA VAL A 279 22.63 11.92 7.54
C VAL A 279 22.34 12.28 9.00
N ASP A 280 22.29 13.56 9.33
CA ASP A 280 22.03 14.04 10.70
C ASP A 280 20.62 13.67 11.17
N TYR A 281 19.64 13.65 10.28
CA TYR A 281 18.29 13.20 10.60
C TYR A 281 18.27 11.69 10.87
N CYS A 282 18.93 10.89 10.05
CA CYS A 282 19.02 9.45 10.21
C CYS A 282 19.77 9.01 11.48
N LYS A 283 20.76 9.79 11.93
CA LYS A 283 21.47 9.51 13.20
C LYS A 283 20.59 9.60 14.45
N LYS A 284 19.46 10.29 14.37
CA LYS A 284 18.53 10.48 15.49
C LYS A 284 17.61 9.29 15.73
N ILE A 285 17.59 8.31 14.80
CA ILE A 285 16.73 7.13 14.88
C ILE A 285 17.28 5.96 14.05
N PRO A 286 17.20 4.72 14.54
CA PRO A 286 17.60 3.55 13.74
C PRO A 286 16.77 3.45 12.45
N SER A 287 17.44 3.66 11.33
CA SER A 287 16.78 3.75 10.03
C SER A 287 17.65 3.17 8.91
N LYS A 288 17.05 3.05 7.74
CA LYS A 288 17.70 2.81 6.46
C LYS A 288 17.09 3.76 5.41
N VAL A 289 17.80 4.05 4.36
CA VAL A 289 17.36 4.95 3.29
C VAL A 289 17.23 4.20 1.98
N ASN A 290 16.10 4.35 1.31
CA ASN A 290 15.94 3.98 -0.09
C ASN A 290 16.01 5.27 -0.91
N LEU A 291 17.07 5.43 -1.70
CA LEU A 291 17.16 6.49 -2.70
C LEU A 291 16.39 6.03 -3.94
N ILE A 292 15.38 6.81 -4.33
CA ILE A 292 14.47 6.48 -5.41
C ILE A 292 14.74 7.41 -6.59
N GLU A 293 14.80 6.86 -7.79
CA GLU A 293 14.80 7.66 -9.02
C GLU A 293 13.48 8.41 -9.14
N TYR A 294 13.55 9.69 -9.49
CA TYR A 294 12.35 10.45 -9.83
C TYR A 294 11.77 9.93 -11.16
N ASN A 295 10.47 9.72 -11.17
CA ASN A 295 9.73 9.39 -12.38
C ASN A 295 8.89 10.60 -12.76
N ALA A 296 9.11 11.14 -13.95
CA ALA A 296 8.37 12.29 -14.43
C ALA A 296 6.87 11.97 -14.49
N ILE A 297 6.08 12.95 -14.13
CA ILE A 297 4.62 12.94 -14.30
C ILE A 297 4.26 14.02 -15.34
N ASP A 298 3.10 13.88 -15.98
CA ASP A 298 2.60 14.94 -16.86
C ASP A 298 2.45 16.21 -16.02
N ASP A 299 2.78 17.36 -16.56
CA ASP A 299 2.79 18.66 -15.89
C ASP A 299 3.82 18.79 -14.75
N GLY A 300 4.75 17.84 -14.61
CA GLY A 300 5.78 17.85 -13.57
C GLY A 300 6.88 18.87 -13.85
N GLU A 301 7.07 19.84 -12.93
CA GLU A 301 8.17 20.82 -12.99
C GLU A 301 9.52 20.22 -12.53
N PHE A 302 9.51 19.01 -11.97
CA PHE A 302 10.67 18.39 -11.36
C PHE A 302 11.53 17.66 -12.39
N GLN A 303 12.83 17.65 -12.16
CA GLN A 303 13.81 16.93 -12.94
C GLN A 303 14.57 15.93 -12.08
N GLN A 304 14.92 14.78 -12.68
CA GLN A 304 15.75 13.79 -12.01
C GLN A 304 17.15 14.36 -11.74
N ALA A 305 17.68 14.12 -10.54
CA ALA A 305 19.05 14.47 -10.20
C ALA A 305 20.07 13.68 -11.00
N SER A 306 21.28 14.21 -11.08
CA SER A 306 22.38 13.53 -11.76
C SER A 306 22.82 12.26 -11.02
N VAL A 307 23.46 11.33 -11.75
CA VAL A 307 24.08 10.14 -11.15
C VAL A 307 25.11 10.54 -10.09
N LYS A 308 25.89 11.63 -10.33
CA LYS A 308 26.85 12.15 -9.35
C LYS A 308 26.20 12.57 -8.03
N ALA A 309 25.02 13.19 -8.09
CA ALA A 309 24.28 13.53 -6.88
C ALA A 309 23.83 12.26 -6.11
N THR A 310 23.32 11.25 -6.81
CA THR A 310 22.99 9.97 -6.18
C THR A 310 24.19 9.30 -5.52
N GLU A 311 25.33 9.25 -6.22
CA GLU A 311 26.58 8.70 -5.67
C GLU A 311 27.09 9.49 -4.45
N MET A 312 26.96 10.82 -4.46
CA MET A 312 27.28 11.67 -3.32
C MET A 312 26.45 11.30 -2.09
N TYR A 313 25.14 11.11 -2.25
CA TYR A 313 24.24 10.65 -1.19
C TYR A 313 24.65 9.28 -0.66
N VAL A 314 24.92 8.32 -1.55
CA VAL A 314 25.36 6.98 -1.17
C VAL A 314 26.64 7.07 -0.31
N ARG A 315 27.67 7.78 -0.79
CA ARG A 315 28.93 7.96 -0.05
C ARG A 315 28.72 8.63 1.31
N SER A 316 27.86 9.67 1.36
CA SER A 316 27.60 10.39 2.61
C SER A 316 26.88 9.51 3.65
N LEU A 317 25.92 8.69 3.22
CA LEU A 317 25.18 7.77 4.09
C LEU A 317 26.06 6.60 4.56
N GLU A 318 26.80 5.95 3.64
CA GLU A 318 27.69 4.82 3.96
C GLU A 318 28.85 5.22 4.87
N ALA A 319 29.46 6.39 4.66
CA ALA A 319 30.51 6.93 5.53
C ALA A 319 30.02 7.17 6.98
N ASN A 320 28.70 7.26 7.18
CA ASN A 320 28.06 7.40 8.49
C ASN A 320 27.34 6.13 8.94
N HIS A 321 27.67 4.96 8.36
CA HIS A 321 27.12 3.65 8.70
C HIS A 321 25.59 3.55 8.57
N ILE A 322 24.98 4.36 7.70
CA ILE A 322 23.55 4.30 7.40
C ILE A 322 23.35 3.39 6.19
N ILE A 323 22.50 2.38 6.34
CA ILE A 323 22.17 1.45 5.27
C ILE A 323 21.42 2.22 4.17
N VAL A 324 21.95 2.22 2.97
CA VAL A 324 21.36 2.87 1.80
C VAL A 324 21.15 1.86 0.66
N ASN A 325 20.00 1.94 0.00
CA ASN A 325 19.69 1.18 -1.21
C ASN A 325 19.29 2.16 -2.31
N VAL A 326 19.90 2.04 -3.50
CA VAL A 326 19.45 2.77 -4.68
C VAL A 326 18.39 1.92 -5.37
N ARG A 327 17.16 2.41 -5.40
CA ARG A 327 16.03 1.74 -6.07
C ARG A 327 15.84 2.30 -7.46
N ARG A 328 16.12 1.48 -8.46
CA ARG A 328 15.78 1.78 -9.84
C ARG A 328 14.29 1.53 -10.07
N SER A 329 13.65 2.47 -10.74
CA SER A 329 12.22 2.38 -11.06
C SER A 329 11.97 1.31 -12.11
N ARG A 330 10.85 0.61 -11.95
CA ARG A 330 10.36 -0.40 -12.87
C ARG A 330 9.05 0.04 -13.51
N GLY A 331 8.74 -0.50 -14.69
CA GLY A 331 7.51 -0.20 -15.41
C GLY A 331 7.39 1.25 -15.88
N LYS A 332 8.52 1.93 -16.15
CA LYS A 332 8.55 3.32 -16.61
C LYS A 332 7.82 3.53 -17.94
N ASP A 333 7.89 2.54 -18.81
CA ASP A 333 7.30 2.53 -20.17
C ASP A 333 5.77 2.41 -20.17
N ILE A 334 5.18 2.09 -19.02
CA ILE A 334 3.74 1.94 -18.82
C ILE A 334 3.20 2.82 -17.67
N ASP A 335 3.94 3.85 -17.25
CA ASP A 335 3.58 4.71 -16.10
C ASP A 335 3.23 3.92 -14.82
N ALA A 336 4.00 2.87 -14.52
CA ALA A 336 3.80 2.01 -13.35
C ALA A 336 4.77 2.31 -12.19
N ALA A 337 5.69 3.24 -12.37
CA ALA A 337 6.66 3.58 -11.34
C ALA A 337 6.04 4.45 -10.23
N CYS A 338 6.75 4.53 -9.08
CA CYS A 338 6.28 5.31 -7.93
C CYS A 338 5.96 6.75 -8.32
N GLY A 339 4.79 7.23 -7.89
CA GLY A 339 4.28 8.58 -8.16
C GLY A 339 3.55 8.74 -9.51
N GLN A 340 3.52 7.73 -10.38
CA GLN A 340 2.92 7.84 -11.72
C GLN A 340 1.48 7.36 -11.83
N LEU A 341 0.95 6.65 -10.84
CA LEU A 341 -0.42 6.11 -10.89
C LEU A 341 -1.46 7.24 -10.88
N ALA A 342 -2.27 7.29 -11.94
CA ALA A 342 -3.20 8.39 -12.20
C ALA A 342 -4.48 7.97 -12.93
N ASN A 343 -4.82 6.68 -12.96
CA ASN A 343 -5.97 6.14 -13.71
C ASN A 343 -5.93 6.53 -15.20
N LYS A 344 -4.74 6.62 -15.78
CA LYS A 344 -4.59 6.81 -17.22
C LYS A 344 -4.93 5.49 -17.91
N SER A 345 -5.99 5.49 -18.66
CA SER A 345 -6.42 4.39 -19.54
C SER A 345 -5.69 4.41 -20.87
#